data_3776bd0fccedbbf9517ddd4651bedb7e
#
_entry.id   3776bd0fccedbbf9517ddd4651bedb7e
#
_cell.length_a   1.000
_cell.length_b   1.000
_cell.length_c   1.000
_cell.angle_alpha   90.00
_cell.angle_beta   90.00
_cell.angle_gamma   90.00
#
_symmetry.space_group_name_H-M   'P 1'
#
loop_
_entity.id
_entity.type
_entity.pdbx_description
1 polymer ?
#
loop_
_entity_poly.entity_id
_entity_poly.type
_entity_poly.pdbx_seq_one_letter_code
_entity_poly.pdbx_strand_id
1 'polypeptide(L)'
;GMKRGEFRVWIPGKNVISKWKSFKNNLIMIDISNMGDEALAEICEKIRREKIQVLVVYSSALTVLANYLERKKVDISKWDVEMVFAMGEALPQATYDLVKKIFGFSPIRSYGNNENGFLACQVGEEDRYTVDLYNFYIEMLELDSDKPVKPGELGRIVVTDFYNKAFPMIRYDTGDTGIYQEVIDENGRKHGYFTEIYGRRGSMMYNCAGEPLSIHVFMNVLINLE
;
A
#
# COMPACT_ATOMS: atom_id res chain seq x y z
N GLY A 1 -9.85 -18.45 -9.13
CA GLY A 1 -8.94 -17.44 -8.59
C GLY A 1 -9.09 -17.35 -7.08
N MET A 2 -8.12 -16.77 -6.39
CA MET A 2 -8.12 -16.57 -4.95
C MET A 2 -9.27 -15.67 -4.51
N LYS A 3 -9.87 -15.98 -3.36
CA LYS A 3 -10.86 -15.10 -2.71
C LYS A 3 -10.15 -13.91 -2.05
N ARG A 4 -10.59 -12.70 -2.41
CA ARG A 4 -9.99 -11.45 -1.98
C ARG A 4 -10.94 -10.67 -1.08
N GLY A 5 -10.51 -10.33 0.13
CA GLY A 5 -11.18 -9.41 1.03
C GLY A 5 -10.67 -7.99 0.82
N GLU A 6 -11.52 -7.06 0.38
CA GLU A 6 -11.18 -5.63 0.29
C GLU A 6 -11.78 -4.86 1.45
N PHE A 7 -10.92 -4.23 2.21
CA PHE A 7 -11.25 -3.38 3.35
C PHE A 7 -11.46 -1.95 2.86
N ARG A 8 -12.71 -1.47 2.89
CA ARG A 8 -13.07 -0.12 2.44
C ARG A 8 -14.14 0.47 3.35
N VAL A 9 -14.16 1.80 3.43
CA VAL A 9 -15.32 2.52 3.98
C VAL A 9 -16.45 2.41 2.97
N TRP A 10 -17.56 1.83 3.41
CA TRP A 10 -18.71 1.57 2.57
C TRP A 10 -19.74 2.69 2.70
N ILE A 11 -19.94 3.47 1.66
CA ILE A 11 -20.99 4.50 1.62
C ILE A 11 -22.18 3.92 0.87
N PRO A 12 -23.33 3.64 1.54
CA PRO A 12 -24.52 3.14 0.87
C PRO A 12 -24.92 4.03 -0.32
N GLY A 13 -25.13 3.41 -1.49
CA GLY A 13 -25.54 4.12 -2.71
C GLY A 13 -24.41 4.66 -3.60
N LYS A 14 -23.17 4.80 -3.12
CA LYS A 14 -22.03 5.26 -3.95
C LYS A 14 -21.13 4.13 -4.48
N ASN A 15 -21.12 2.97 -3.84
CA ASN A 15 -20.21 1.86 -4.16
C ASN A 15 -20.97 0.59 -4.55
N VAL A 16 -21.92 0.69 -5.47
CA VAL A 16 -22.67 -0.50 -5.92
C VAL A 16 -21.84 -1.30 -6.93
N ILE A 17 -20.89 -2.07 -6.40
CA ILE A 17 -20.45 -3.24 -7.16
C ILE A 17 -21.61 -4.24 -7.09
N SER A 18 -22.18 -4.60 -8.24
CA SER A 18 -23.28 -5.56 -8.23
C SER A 18 -22.81 -6.85 -7.52
N LYS A 19 -23.67 -7.49 -6.73
CA LYS A 19 -23.37 -8.77 -6.07
C LYS A 19 -22.83 -9.81 -7.06
N TRP A 20 -23.29 -9.75 -8.30
CA TRP A 20 -22.85 -10.62 -9.39
C TRP A 20 -21.38 -10.32 -9.81
N LYS A 21 -20.97 -9.04 -9.87
CA LYS A 21 -19.59 -8.64 -10.20
C LYS A 21 -18.63 -9.03 -9.07
N SER A 22 -19.04 -8.88 -7.82
CA SER A 22 -18.27 -9.33 -6.65
C SER A 22 -18.07 -10.85 -6.67
N PHE A 23 -19.14 -11.60 -6.94
CA PHE A 23 -19.09 -13.07 -7.07
C PHE A 23 -18.15 -13.51 -8.21
N LYS A 24 -18.31 -12.90 -9.41
CA LYS A 24 -17.47 -13.23 -10.58
C LYS A 24 -15.97 -12.93 -10.34
N ASN A 25 -15.66 -11.93 -9.53
CA ASN A 25 -14.29 -11.52 -9.23
C ASN A 25 -13.74 -12.14 -7.93
N ASN A 26 -14.46 -13.05 -7.28
CA ASN A 26 -14.09 -13.60 -5.97
C ASN A 26 -13.79 -12.52 -4.92
N LEU A 27 -14.55 -11.43 -4.95
CA LEU A 27 -14.35 -10.25 -4.13
C LEU A 27 -15.34 -10.23 -2.96
N ILE A 28 -14.81 -10.18 -1.74
CA ILE A 28 -15.58 -10.00 -0.51
C ILE A 28 -15.30 -8.60 0.03
N MET A 29 -16.35 -7.79 0.14
CA MET A 29 -16.23 -6.45 0.70
C MET A 29 -16.28 -6.51 2.23
N ILE A 30 -15.31 -5.87 2.87
CA ILE A 30 -15.22 -5.73 4.33
C ILE A 30 -15.34 -4.23 4.65
N ASP A 31 -16.40 -3.87 5.39
CA ASP A 31 -16.61 -2.49 5.80
C ASP A 31 -15.72 -2.15 6.99
N ILE A 32 -14.99 -1.04 6.88
CA ILE A 32 -14.09 -0.51 7.91
C ILE A 32 -14.55 0.84 8.45
N SER A 33 -15.80 1.21 8.23
CA SER A 33 -16.38 2.44 8.80
C SER A 33 -16.45 2.40 10.34
N ASN A 34 -16.50 1.19 10.91
CA ASN A 34 -16.39 0.92 12.34
C ASN A 34 -15.30 -0.15 12.56
N MET A 35 -14.33 0.17 13.41
CA MET A 35 -13.21 -0.70 13.78
C MET A 35 -13.16 -0.95 15.30
N GLY A 36 -14.29 -0.82 15.99
CA GLY A 36 -14.41 -1.22 17.41
C GLY A 36 -14.34 -2.73 17.59
N ASP A 37 -14.15 -3.19 18.82
CA ASP A 37 -13.91 -4.61 19.16
C ASP A 37 -14.99 -5.56 18.62
N GLU A 38 -16.27 -5.16 18.68
CA GLU A 38 -17.38 -5.96 18.16
C GLU A 38 -17.32 -6.11 16.63
N ALA A 39 -17.09 -4.98 15.93
CA ALA A 39 -16.94 -4.98 14.47
C ALA A 39 -15.73 -5.81 14.02
N LEU A 40 -14.62 -5.71 14.74
CA LEU A 40 -13.42 -6.52 14.46
C LEU A 40 -13.67 -8.01 14.68
N ALA A 41 -14.45 -8.40 15.69
CA ALA A 41 -14.86 -9.78 15.88
C ALA A 41 -15.69 -10.31 14.70
N GLU A 42 -16.63 -9.50 14.20
CA GLU A 42 -17.43 -9.84 13.01
C GLU A 42 -16.57 -9.94 11.73
N ILE A 43 -15.60 -9.03 11.58
CA ILE A 43 -14.62 -9.07 10.47
C ILE A 43 -13.81 -10.36 10.51
N CYS A 44 -13.29 -10.74 11.69
CA CYS A 44 -12.54 -11.98 11.87
C CYS A 44 -13.38 -13.22 11.50
N GLU A 45 -14.61 -13.29 11.96
CA GLU A 45 -15.52 -14.37 11.64
C GLU A 45 -15.85 -14.41 10.13
N LYS A 46 -16.03 -13.24 9.51
CA LYS A 46 -16.26 -13.13 8.07
C LYS A 46 -15.06 -13.62 7.26
N ILE A 47 -13.82 -13.25 7.65
CA ILE A 47 -12.57 -13.74 7.01
C ILE A 47 -12.55 -15.28 7.03
N ARG A 48 -12.80 -15.86 8.19
CA ARG A 48 -12.84 -17.32 8.38
C ARG A 48 -13.95 -17.98 7.57
N ARG A 49 -15.19 -17.53 7.72
CA ARG A 49 -16.38 -18.12 7.10
C ARG A 49 -16.33 -18.07 5.58
N GLU A 50 -15.90 -16.94 5.03
CA GLU A 50 -15.82 -16.73 3.58
C GLU A 50 -14.55 -17.35 2.98
N LYS A 51 -13.64 -17.89 3.80
CA LYS A 51 -12.36 -18.49 3.37
C LYS A 51 -11.55 -17.52 2.51
N ILE A 52 -11.33 -16.32 3.04
CA ILE A 52 -10.58 -15.27 2.34
C ILE A 52 -9.11 -15.64 2.34
N GLN A 53 -8.48 -15.60 1.16
CA GLN A 53 -7.07 -15.94 0.96
C GLN A 53 -6.17 -14.70 0.85
N VAL A 54 -6.71 -13.60 0.35
CA VAL A 54 -5.96 -12.35 0.18
C VAL A 54 -6.68 -11.21 0.91
N LEU A 55 -5.98 -10.54 1.82
CA LEU A 55 -6.47 -9.32 2.47
C LEU A 55 -5.87 -8.11 1.76
N VAL A 56 -6.70 -7.25 1.19
CA VAL A 56 -6.31 -5.95 0.61
C VAL A 56 -6.83 -4.88 1.54
N VAL A 57 -5.92 -4.23 2.26
CA VAL A 57 -6.24 -3.47 3.46
C VAL A 57 -5.51 -2.13 3.46
N TYR A 58 -6.15 -1.05 3.89
CA TYR A 58 -5.46 0.20 4.23
C TYR A 58 -4.52 -0.02 5.42
N SER A 59 -3.33 0.57 5.39
CA SER A 59 -2.31 0.33 6.42
C SER A 59 -2.78 0.68 7.82
N SER A 60 -3.56 1.76 7.99
CA SER A 60 -4.19 2.13 9.27
C SER A 60 -5.17 1.07 9.76
N ALA A 61 -6.05 0.56 8.89
CA ALA A 61 -7.00 -0.49 9.24
C ALA A 61 -6.29 -1.83 9.56
N LEU A 62 -5.19 -2.12 8.84
CA LEU A 62 -4.36 -3.29 9.14
C LEU A 62 -3.70 -3.19 10.51
N THR A 63 -3.25 -1.99 10.89
CA THR A 63 -2.69 -1.74 12.23
C THR A 63 -3.71 -2.03 13.33
N VAL A 64 -4.93 -1.53 13.19
CA VAL A 64 -6.01 -1.79 14.14
C VAL A 64 -6.37 -3.28 14.20
N LEU A 65 -6.50 -3.93 13.06
CA LEU A 65 -6.78 -5.37 12.99
C LEU A 65 -5.67 -6.21 13.64
N ALA A 66 -4.41 -5.95 13.31
CA ALA A 66 -3.27 -6.71 13.84
C ALA A 66 -3.16 -6.57 15.36
N ASN A 67 -3.31 -5.35 15.89
CA ASN A 67 -3.33 -5.10 17.34
C ASN A 67 -4.51 -5.81 18.02
N TYR A 68 -5.69 -5.84 17.39
CA TYR A 68 -6.84 -6.58 17.91
C TYR A 68 -6.55 -8.09 17.98
N LEU A 69 -6.01 -8.67 16.89
CA LEU A 69 -5.67 -10.10 16.82
C LEU A 69 -4.68 -10.49 17.93
N GLU A 70 -3.63 -9.69 18.13
CA GLU A 70 -2.63 -9.91 19.18
C GLU A 70 -3.23 -9.76 20.58
N ARG A 71 -3.94 -8.68 20.84
CA ARG A 71 -4.53 -8.37 22.17
C ARG A 71 -5.57 -9.41 22.59
N LYS A 72 -6.42 -9.84 21.66
CA LYS A 72 -7.47 -10.84 21.93
C LYS A 72 -7.00 -12.28 21.75
N LYS A 73 -5.76 -12.49 21.32
CA LYS A 73 -5.20 -13.81 21.02
C LYS A 73 -6.11 -14.64 20.12
N VAL A 74 -6.59 -14.01 19.04
CA VAL A 74 -7.52 -14.64 18.10
C VAL A 74 -6.84 -15.82 17.43
N ASP A 75 -7.51 -16.99 17.48
CA ASP A 75 -7.02 -18.18 16.79
C ASP A 75 -7.30 -18.08 15.28
N ILE A 76 -6.24 -17.86 14.50
CA ILE A 76 -6.29 -17.79 13.04
C ILE A 76 -5.94 -19.12 12.35
N SER A 77 -5.74 -20.20 13.09
CA SER A 77 -5.34 -21.51 12.52
C SER A 77 -6.31 -22.07 11.49
N LYS A 78 -7.57 -21.59 11.51
CA LYS A 78 -8.63 -21.97 10.57
C LYS A 78 -8.85 -20.94 9.45
N TRP A 79 -7.96 -19.95 9.31
CA TRP A 79 -8.02 -18.96 8.25
C TRP A 79 -7.24 -19.47 7.03
N ASP A 80 -7.76 -19.20 5.85
CA ASP A 80 -7.12 -19.56 4.58
C ASP A 80 -6.27 -18.39 4.04
N VAL A 81 -5.88 -17.43 4.89
CA VAL A 81 -5.16 -16.22 4.47
C VAL A 81 -3.71 -16.58 4.11
N GLU A 82 -3.37 -16.34 2.86
CA GLU A 82 -2.05 -16.61 2.28
C GLU A 82 -1.28 -15.32 1.94
N MET A 83 -1.99 -14.17 1.88
CA MET A 83 -1.40 -12.89 1.50
C MET A 83 -2.10 -11.73 2.19
N VAL A 84 -1.31 -10.77 2.66
CA VAL A 84 -1.78 -9.47 3.16
C VAL A 84 -1.15 -8.37 2.32
N PHE A 85 -1.98 -7.54 1.70
CA PHE A 85 -1.60 -6.45 0.83
C PHE A 85 -1.97 -5.12 1.49
N ALA A 86 -0.97 -4.41 1.99
CA ALA A 86 -1.13 -3.10 2.62
C ALA A 86 -1.08 -1.99 1.57
N MET A 87 -2.06 -1.08 1.59
CA MET A 87 -2.19 -0.03 0.59
C MET A 87 -2.62 1.31 1.17
N GLY A 88 -2.54 2.35 0.32
CA GLY A 88 -3.11 3.68 0.54
C GLY A 88 -2.30 4.59 1.45
N GLU A 89 -1.57 4.01 2.36
CA GLU A 89 -0.71 4.68 3.32
C GLU A 89 0.52 3.80 3.55
N ALA A 90 1.56 4.38 4.10
CA ALA A 90 2.69 3.57 4.47
C ALA A 90 2.38 2.66 5.66
N LEU A 91 2.90 1.47 5.62
CA LEU A 91 2.75 0.51 6.70
C LEU A 91 3.84 0.73 7.74
N PRO A 92 3.49 1.08 9.01
CA PRO A 92 4.47 1.19 10.09
C PRO A 92 5.26 -0.10 10.28
N GLN A 93 6.54 0.00 10.59
CA GLN A 93 7.40 -1.18 10.79
C GLN A 93 6.88 -2.10 11.91
N ALA A 94 6.42 -1.52 13.02
CA ALA A 94 5.82 -2.29 14.11
C ALA A 94 4.62 -3.13 13.65
N THR A 95 3.77 -2.57 12.78
CA THR A 95 2.63 -3.30 12.20
C THR A 95 3.10 -4.39 11.24
N TYR A 96 4.10 -4.09 10.41
CA TYR A 96 4.70 -5.09 9.51
C TYR A 96 5.21 -6.30 10.29
N ASP A 97 5.99 -6.08 11.35
CA ASP A 97 6.56 -7.13 12.19
C ASP A 97 5.46 -7.91 12.93
N LEU A 98 4.43 -7.23 13.39
CA LEU A 98 3.29 -7.85 14.05
C LEU A 98 2.50 -8.75 13.10
N VAL A 99 2.21 -8.28 11.88
CA VAL A 99 1.54 -9.09 10.85
C VAL A 99 2.38 -10.31 10.48
N LYS A 100 3.69 -10.13 10.30
CA LYS A 100 4.62 -11.24 10.04
C LYS A 100 4.60 -12.26 11.18
N LYS A 101 4.59 -11.81 12.44
CA LYS A 101 4.48 -12.68 13.60
C LYS A 101 3.16 -13.46 13.62
N ILE A 102 2.03 -12.79 13.35
CA ILE A 102 0.69 -13.39 13.42
C ILE A 102 0.47 -14.39 12.29
N PHE A 103 0.76 -14.02 11.04
CA PHE A 103 0.45 -14.82 9.86
C PHE A 103 1.59 -15.75 9.42
N GLY A 104 2.82 -15.55 9.91
CA GLY A 104 3.99 -16.35 9.53
C GLY A 104 4.61 -15.98 8.17
N PHE A 105 4.12 -14.91 7.53
CA PHE A 105 4.67 -14.36 6.29
C PHE A 105 4.65 -12.83 6.29
N SER A 106 5.50 -12.22 5.47
CA SER A 106 5.62 -10.77 5.37
C SER A 106 4.47 -10.16 4.58
N PRO A 107 3.80 -9.10 5.08
CA PRO A 107 2.84 -8.35 4.28
C PRO A 107 3.52 -7.65 3.11
N ILE A 108 2.81 -7.52 2.00
CA ILE A 108 3.25 -6.75 0.84
C ILE A 108 2.90 -5.28 1.07
N ARG A 109 3.89 -4.40 1.03
CA ARG A 109 3.70 -2.95 1.00
C ARG A 109 3.52 -2.50 -0.43
N SER A 110 2.56 -1.63 -0.69
CA SER A 110 2.31 -1.13 -2.04
C SER A 110 2.32 0.39 -2.12
N TYR A 111 2.74 0.89 -3.26
CA TYR A 111 2.61 2.28 -3.64
C TYR A 111 1.72 2.40 -4.87
N GLY A 112 0.84 3.37 -4.85
CA GLY A 112 -0.08 3.65 -5.93
C GLY A 112 -1.04 4.79 -5.60
N ASN A 113 -1.84 5.16 -6.59
CA ASN A 113 -2.87 6.18 -6.46
C ASN A 113 -4.17 5.73 -7.15
N ASN A 114 -5.23 6.49 -6.98
CA ASN A 114 -6.53 6.14 -7.58
C ASN A 114 -6.53 6.26 -9.11
N GLU A 115 -5.69 7.12 -9.65
CA GLU A 115 -5.61 7.46 -11.06
C GLU A 115 -4.92 6.35 -11.87
N ASN A 116 -3.78 5.86 -11.37
CA ASN A 116 -2.94 4.87 -12.05
C ASN A 116 -3.10 3.44 -11.48
N GLY A 117 -3.67 3.30 -10.27
CA GLY A 117 -3.68 2.03 -9.56
C GLY A 117 -2.35 1.73 -8.86
N PHE A 118 -1.92 0.48 -8.88
CA PHE A 118 -0.66 0.06 -8.24
C PHE A 118 0.53 0.34 -9.14
N LEU A 119 1.45 1.17 -8.66
CA LEU A 119 2.66 1.58 -9.38
C LEU A 119 3.87 0.73 -8.99
N ALA A 120 4.00 0.42 -7.70
CA ALA A 120 5.14 -0.31 -7.17
C ALA A 120 4.76 -1.12 -5.92
N CYS A 121 5.51 -2.16 -5.63
CA CYS A 121 5.34 -2.93 -4.41
C CYS A 121 6.67 -3.44 -3.86
N GLN A 122 6.71 -3.56 -2.53
CA GLN A 122 7.79 -4.21 -1.81
C GLN A 122 7.36 -5.65 -1.52
N VAL A 123 8.13 -6.61 -2.00
CA VAL A 123 7.85 -8.05 -1.85
C VAL A 123 8.94 -8.69 -1.00
N GLY A 124 8.52 -9.47 0.00
CA GLY A 124 9.44 -10.15 0.90
C GLY A 124 10.18 -9.19 1.85
N GLU A 125 11.45 -9.46 2.09
CA GLU A 125 12.31 -8.72 3.02
C GLU A 125 13.06 -7.55 2.33
N GLU A 126 12.81 -7.30 1.05
CA GLU A 126 13.47 -6.22 0.32
C GLU A 126 13.01 -4.85 0.82
N ASP A 127 13.95 -3.96 1.10
CA ASP A 127 13.66 -2.60 1.55
C ASP A 127 13.57 -1.63 0.36
N ARG A 128 12.84 -2.05 -0.70
CA ARG A 128 12.62 -1.26 -1.91
C ARG A 128 11.30 -1.60 -2.58
N TYR A 129 10.67 -0.61 -3.20
CA TYR A 129 9.44 -0.78 -3.96
C TYR A 129 9.77 -0.97 -5.43
N THR A 130 9.66 -2.19 -5.92
CA THR A 130 9.87 -2.50 -7.35
C THR A 130 8.72 -1.96 -8.18
N VAL A 131 9.05 -1.20 -9.22
CA VAL A 131 8.09 -0.54 -10.12
C VAL A 131 7.70 -1.47 -11.26
N ASP A 132 6.44 -1.44 -11.64
CA ASP A 132 5.92 -2.10 -12.85
C ASP A 132 6.26 -1.28 -14.10
N LEU A 133 7.48 -1.43 -14.61
CA LEU A 133 7.96 -0.73 -15.81
C LEU A 133 7.32 -1.21 -17.12
N TYR A 134 6.53 -2.30 -17.10
CA TYR A 134 5.78 -2.74 -18.26
C TYR A 134 4.52 -1.88 -18.48
N ASN A 135 3.95 -1.36 -17.40
CA ASN A 135 2.74 -0.55 -17.43
C ASN A 135 3.02 0.93 -17.32
N PHE A 136 4.13 1.33 -16.68
CA PHE A 136 4.40 2.72 -16.33
C PHE A 136 5.79 3.17 -16.71
N TYR A 137 5.89 4.43 -17.14
CA TYR A 137 7.14 5.16 -17.22
C TYR A 137 7.21 6.17 -16.08
N ILE A 138 8.30 6.12 -15.30
CA ILE A 138 8.52 6.99 -14.15
C ILE A 138 9.56 8.05 -14.50
N GLU A 139 9.22 9.29 -14.23
CA GLU A 139 10.13 10.42 -14.27
C GLU A 139 10.28 10.99 -12.85
N MET A 140 11.52 11.30 -12.46
CA MET A 140 11.80 11.97 -11.20
C MET A 140 12.26 13.40 -11.53
N LEU A 141 11.48 14.38 -11.09
CA LEU A 141 11.74 15.80 -11.39
C LEU A 141 12.04 16.57 -10.12
N GLU A 142 12.74 17.70 -10.26
CA GLU A 142 12.95 18.65 -9.16
C GLU A 142 11.61 19.05 -8.52
N LEU A 143 11.62 19.40 -7.24
CA LEU A 143 10.39 19.69 -6.51
C LEU A 143 9.61 20.88 -7.10
N ASP A 144 10.34 21.87 -7.64
CA ASP A 144 9.76 23.14 -8.10
C ASP A 144 10.04 23.43 -9.58
N SER A 145 10.55 22.44 -10.33
CA SER A 145 10.79 22.60 -11.77
C SER A 145 10.63 21.27 -12.52
N ASP A 146 10.53 21.34 -13.85
CA ASP A 146 10.43 20.16 -14.72
C ASP A 146 11.79 19.57 -15.13
N LYS A 147 12.86 19.94 -14.43
CA LYS A 147 14.17 19.35 -14.67
C LYS A 147 14.25 17.98 -14.01
N PRO A 148 14.84 16.98 -14.67
CA PRO A 148 15.06 15.69 -14.06
C PRO A 148 16.10 15.76 -12.95
N VAL A 149 15.86 15.04 -11.85
CA VAL A 149 16.88 14.79 -10.82
C VAL A 149 17.74 13.58 -11.21
N LYS A 150 18.91 13.46 -10.60
CA LYS A 150 19.77 12.29 -10.80
C LYS A 150 19.18 11.06 -10.07
N PRO A 151 19.46 9.85 -10.57
CA PRO A 151 19.10 8.62 -9.85
C PRO A 151 19.63 8.65 -8.40
N GLY A 152 18.77 8.35 -7.44
CA GLY A 152 19.10 8.39 -6.02
C GLY A 152 18.91 9.73 -5.33
N GLU A 153 18.55 10.79 -6.07
CA GLU A 153 18.17 12.07 -5.48
C GLU A 153 16.65 12.16 -5.23
N LEU A 154 16.27 12.98 -4.25
CA LEU A 154 14.87 13.26 -3.96
C LEU A 154 14.23 14.02 -5.13
N GLY A 155 13.08 13.56 -5.57
CA GLY A 155 12.29 14.22 -6.60
C GLY A 155 10.79 14.02 -6.42
N ARG A 156 10.00 14.76 -7.20
CA ARG A 156 8.57 14.51 -7.36
C ARG A 156 8.35 13.40 -8.38
N ILE A 157 7.36 12.56 -8.11
CA ILE A 157 7.07 11.37 -8.90
C ILE A 157 6.08 11.74 -10.00
N VAL A 158 6.51 11.60 -11.24
CA VAL A 158 5.68 11.83 -12.44
C VAL A 158 5.55 10.52 -13.20
N VAL A 159 4.32 10.18 -13.59
CA VAL A 159 3.97 8.87 -14.16
C VAL A 159 3.32 9.03 -15.52
N THR A 160 3.75 8.22 -16.48
CA THR A 160 3.02 8.00 -17.74
C THR A 160 2.49 6.56 -17.75
N ASP A 161 1.18 6.40 -17.89
CA ASP A 161 0.49 5.12 -18.02
C ASP A 161 0.40 4.71 -19.49
N PHE A 162 0.92 3.54 -19.87
CA PHE A 162 0.94 3.07 -21.24
C PHE A 162 -0.39 2.46 -21.71
N TYR A 163 -1.27 2.07 -20.81
CA TYR A 163 -2.45 1.27 -21.12
C TYR A 163 -3.78 1.96 -20.88
N ASN A 164 -3.84 3.00 -20.07
CA ASN A 164 -5.09 3.71 -19.79
C ASN A 164 -5.52 4.62 -20.97
N LYS A 165 -6.13 4.01 -21.98
CA LYS A 165 -6.61 4.74 -23.16
C LYS A 165 -7.87 5.55 -22.91
N ALA A 166 -8.67 5.19 -21.90
CA ALA A 166 -9.93 5.87 -21.60
C ALA A 166 -9.69 7.23 -20.93
N PHE A 167 -8.65 7.33 -20.14
CA PHE A 167 -8.18 8.57 -19.48
C PHE A 167 -6.66 8.58 -19.50
N PRO A 168 -6.02 8.99 -20.60
CA PRO A 168 -4.57 8.91 -20.75
C PRO A 168 -3.84 9.78 -19.71
N MET A 169 -3.07 9.14 -18.85
CA MET A 169 -2.18 9.79 -17.89
C MET A 169 -0.79 9.91 -18.50
N ILE A 170 -0.52 11.05 -19.14
CA ILE A 170 0.78 11.35 -19.74
C ILE A 170 1.46 12.41 -18.87
N ARG A 171 2.64 12.07 -18.30
CA ARG A 171 3.40 12.93 -17.39
C ARG A 171 2.53 13.46 -16.24
N TYR A 172 1.75 12.55 -15.64
CA TYR A 172 0.89 12.89 -14.51
C TYR A 172 1.76 13.09 -13.25
N ASP A 173 1.74 14.31 -12.71
CA ASP A 173 2.36 14.60 -11.40
C ASP A 173 1.49 14.00 -10.30
N THR A 174 1.98 12.97 -9.64
CA THR A 174 1.23 12.28 -8.57
C THR A 174 1.02 13.15 -7.34
N GLY A 175 1.82 14.22 -7.20
CA GLY A 175 1.92 15.04 -6.00
C GLY A 175 2.73 14.38 -4.89
N ASP A 176 3.27 13.19 -5.12
CA ASP A 176 4.11 12.47 -4.17
C ASP A 176 5.59 12.68 -4.49
N THR A 177 6.43 12.45 -3.48
CA THR A 177 7.89 12.58 -3.56
C THR A 177 8.56 11.28 -3.12
N GLY A 178 9.75 11.04 -3.65
CA GLY A 178 10.51 9.82 -3.35
C GLY A 178 11.92 9.85 -3.90
N ILE A 179 12.63 8.78 -3.67
CA ILE A 179 13.96 8.51 -4.24
C ILE A 179 13.85 7.27 -5.11
N TYR A 180 14.17 7.42 -6.38
CA TYR A 180 14.07 6.37 -7.39
C TYR A 180 15.42 6.02 -7.96
N GLN A 181 15.61 4.75 -8.25
CA GLN A 181 16.81 4.23 -8.89
C GLN A 181 16.47 3.23 -9.99
N GLU A 182 17.37 3.12 -10.96
CA GLU A 182 17.30 2.13 -12.01
C GLU A 182 18.56 1.27 -12.00
N VAL A 183 18.37 -0.02 -12.20
CA VAL A 183 19.45 -0.97 -12.38
C VAL A 183 19.22 -1.78 -13.65
N ILE A 184 20.30 -2.17 -14.30
CA ILE A 184 20.27 -3.11 -15.43
C ILE A 184 20.78 -4.44 -14.90
N ASP A 185 19.98 -5.50 -15.03
CA ASP A 185 20.38 -6.83 -14.61
C ASP A 185 21.42 -7.46 -15.58
N GLU A 186 21.92 -8.63 -15.22
CA GLU A 186 22.88 -9.40 -16.03
C GLU A 186 22.38 -9.77 -17.43
N ASN A 187 21.05 -9.75 -17.64
CA ASN A 187 20.41 -10.03 -18.92
C ASN A 187 20.13 -8.74 -19.73
N GLY A 188 20.59 -7.58 -19.28
CA GLY A 188 20.38 -6.29 -19.90
C GLY A 188 18.96 -5.72 -19.69
N ARG A 189 18.18 -6.26 -18.75
CA ARG A 189 16.83 -5.76 -18.44
C ARG A 189 16.90 -4.63 -17.43
N LYS A 190 16.12 -3.60 -17.70
CA LYS A 190 16.00 -2.44 -16.81
C LYS A 190 14.96 -2.72 -15.71
N HIS A 191 15.38 -2.51 -14.47
CA HIS A 191 14.53 -2.57 -13.28
C HIS A 191 14.54 -1.22 -12.61
N GLY A 192 13.34 -0.71 -12.25
CA GLY A 192 13.16 0.53 -11.51
C GLY A 192 12.62 0.25 -10.13
N TYR A 193 13.10 0.97 -9.13
CA TYR A 193 12.61 0.85 -7.77
C TYR A 193 12.72 2.16 -6.99
N PHE A 194 11.79 2.37 -6.08
CA PHE A 194 11.90 3.40 -5.07
C PHE A 194 12.60 2.84 -3.83
N THR A 195 13.61 3.53 -3.36
CA THR A 195 14.23 3.26 -2.05
C THR A 195 13.42 3.93 -0.95
N GLU A 196 12.85 5.11 -1.25
CA GLU A 196 12.06 5.88 -0.31
C GLU A 196 10.84 6.48 -1.01
N ILE A 197 9.70 6.50 -0.34
CA ILE A 197 8.49 7.21 -0.74
C ILE A 197 8.04 8.04 0.46
N TYR A 198 8.14 9.37 0.33
CA TYR A 198 7.83 10.30 1.42
C TYR A 198 6.34 10.69 1.46
N GLY A 199 5.59 10.40 0.38
CA GLY A 199 4.19 10.80 0.21
C GLY A 199 4.05 12.23 -0.30
N ARG A 200 2.93 12.88 0.03
CA ARG A 200 2.54 14.17 -0.56
C ARG A 200 3.56 15.27 -0.33
N ARG A 201 3.96 15.96 -1.41
CA ARG A 201 4.89 17.09 -1.38
C ARG A 201 4.47 18.18 -0.37
N GLY A 202 3.18 18.50 -0.31
CA GLY A 202 2.63 19.49 0.64
C GLY A 202 2.64 19.06 2.11
N SER A 203 2.93 17.79 2.40
CA SER A 203 3.00 17.23 3.75
C SER A 203 4.42 16.82 4.16
N MET A 204 5.43 17.19 3.37
CA MET A 204 6.83 16.92 3.71
C MET A 204 7.24 17.69 4.97
N MET A 205 7.86 16.99 5.88
CA MET A 205 8.49 17.55 7.06
C MET A 205 10.01 17.49 6.92
N TYR A 206 10.69 18.38 7.60
CA TYR A 206 12.16 18.45 7.56
C TYR A 206 12.69 18.42 8.99
N ASN A 207 13.83 17.81 9.20
CA ASN A 207 14.55 17.89 10.47
C ASN A 207 15.26 19.25 10.58
N CYS A 208 15.94 19.50 11.73
CA CYS A 208 16.67 20.75 11.96
C CYS A 208 17.86 20.94 11.02
N ALA A 209 18.31 19.90 10.32
CA ALA A 209 19.36 19.97 9.31
C ALA A 209 18.81 20.23 7.89
N GLY A 210 17.49 20.34 7.73
CA GLY A 210 16.83 20.52 6.44
C GLY A 210 16.68 19.24 5.62
N GLU A 211 16.88 18.08 6.23
CA GLU A 211 16.70 16.78 5.56
C GLU A 211 15.23 16.36 5.62
N PRO A 212 14.67 15.82 4.52
CA PRO A 212 13.29 15.39 4.49
C PRO A 212 13.07 14.22 5.47
N LEU A 213 12.00 14.33 6.26
CA LEU A 213 11.55 13.27 7.15
C LEU A 213 10.36 12.53 6.52
N SER A 214 10.45 11.22 6.48
CA SER A 214 9.29 10.40 6.17
C SER A 214 8.23 10.61 7.25
N ILE A 215 6.97 10.80 6.83
CA ILE A 215 5.82 10.87 7.76
C ILE A 215 5.72 9.64 8.66
N HIS A 216 6.33 8.53 8.26
CA HIS A 216 6.39 7.29 9.04
C HIS A 216 7.16 7.44 10.35
N VAL A 217 8.23 8.24 10.36
CA VAL A 217 8.98 8.54 11.59
C VAL A 217 8.05 9.18 12.60
N PHE A 218 7.20 10.11 12.15
CA PHE A 218 6.25 10.81 13.00
C PHE A 218 5.11 9.89 13.48
N MET A 219 4.56 9.07 12.58
CA MET A 219 3.51 8.12 12.93
C MET A 219 4.01 7.06 13.92
N ASN A 220 5.24 6.57 13.76
CA ASN A 220 5.84 5.64 14.73
C ASN A 220 6.05 6.27 16.11
N VAL A 221 6.41 7.56 16.17
CA VAL A 221 6.51 8.28 17.45
C VAL A 221 5.14 8.43 18.11
N LEU A 222 4.12 8.82 17.36
CA LEU A 222 2.76 9.00 17.90
C LEU A 222 2.13 7.69 18.39
N ILE A 223 2.34 6.58 17.67
CA ILE A 223 1.79 5.27 18.06
C ILE A 223 2.46 4.72 19.34
N ASN A 224 3.71 5.11 19.60
CA ASN A 224 4.43 4.67 20.81
C ASN A 224 4.28 5.63 22.01
N LEU A 225 3.46 6.68 21.89
CA LEU A 225 3.17 7.62 22.99
C LEU A 225 1.91 7.27 23.79
N GLU A 226 1.16 6.23 23.38
CA GLU A 226 0.04 5.62 24.13
C GLU A 226 0.52 4.35 24.83
#